data_d5ab750b512227554f1b767bf498864a
#
_entry.id   d5ab750b512227554f1b767bf498864a
#
_cell.length_a   1.000
_cell.length_b   1.000
_cell.length_c   1.000
_cell.angle_alpha   90.00
_cell.angle_beta   90.00
_cell.angle_gamma   90.00
#
_symmetry.space_group_name_H-M   'P 1'
#
loop_
_entity.id
_entity.type
_entity.pdbx_description
1 polymer ?
#
loop_
_entity_poly.entity_id
_entity_poly.type
_entity_poly.pdbx_seq_one_letter_code
_entity_poly.pdbx_strand_id
1 'polypeptide(L)'
;PLIALTATATPKVQHDIQKNLGMVEAQVFKSSFNRPNLYYEVRPKTANVDKDIIKFIKNNPEKSGIIYCLSRKKVEELAEILQANGINARAYHAGMDSATRTQNQDDFLMEKIDVIDCFRYGY
;
A
#
# COMPACT_ATOMS: atom_id res chain seq x y z
N PRO A 1 28.02 -20.59 -14.58
CA PRO A 1 27.07 -19.56 -14.99
C PRO A 1 26.54 -18.82 -13.78
N LEU A 2 26.41 -17.48 -13.89
CA LEU A 2 25.94 -16.59 -12.83
C LEU A 2 24.73 -15.80 -13.32
N ILE A 3 23.68 -15.72 -12.53
CA ILE A 3 22.49 -14.91 -12.77
C ILE A 3 22.29 -13.98 -11.58
N ALA A 4 22.11 -12.69 -11.83
CA ALA A 4 21.73 -11.71 -10.83
C ALA A 4 20.29 -11.23 -11.09
N LEU A 5 19.44 -11.28 -10.09
CA LEU A 5 18.04 -10.88 -10.16
C LEU A 5 17.76 -9.75 -9.16
N THR A 6 17.03 -8.74 -9.60
CA THR A 6 16.60 -7.64 -8.74
C THR A 6 15.25 -7.07 -9.20
N ALA A 7 14.43 -6.58 -8.28
CA ALA A 7 13.13 -6.02 -8.59
C ALA A 7 13.19 -4.55 -9.01
N THR A 8 14.03 -3.75 -8.36
CA THR A 8 14.02 -2.29 -8.49
C THR A 8 15.45 -1.72 -8.44
N ALA A 9 16.24 -1.95 -9.47
CA ALA A 9 17.58 -1.39 -9.57
C ALA A 9 17.59 -0.15 -10.47
N THR A 10 18.13 0.96 -9.97
CA THR A 10 18.45 2.13 -10.80
C THR A 10 19.53 1.79 -11.81
N PRO A 11 19.71 2.55 -12.92
CA PRO A 11 20.78 2.32 -13.88
C PRO A 11 22.17 2.23 -13.24
N LYS A 12 22.45 3.07 -12.23
CA LYS A 12 23.70 3.03 -11.46
C LYS A 12 23.86 1.71 -10.72
N VAL A 13 22.83 1.27 -10.00
CA VAL A 13 22.87 0.00 -9.25
C VAL A 13 23.03 -1.19 -10.21
N GLN A 14 22.37 -1.19 -11.35
CA GLN A 14 22.54 -2.23 -12.38
C GLN A 14 24.00 -2.33 -12.85
N HIS A 15 24.64 -1.18 -13.11
CA HIS A 15 26.05 -1.12 -13.48
C HIS A 15 26.97 -1.63 -12.35
N ASP A 16 26.71 -1.22 -11.12
CA ASP A 16 27.47 -1.65 -9.95
C ASP A 16 27.36 -3.17 -9.71
N ILE A 17 26.17 -3.76 -9.92
CA ILE A 17 25.98 -5.21 -9.86
C ILE A 17 26.85 -5.92 -10.89
N GLN A 18 26.80 -5.49 -12.16
CA GLN A 18 27.60 -6.09 -13.22
C GLN A 18 29.09 -6.01 -12.93
N LYS A 19 29.57 -4.85 -12.50
CA LYS A 19 30.97 -4.61 -12.15
C LYS A 19 31.43 -5.48 -10.98
N ASN A 20 30.67 -5.49 -9.88
CA ASN A 20 31.06 -6.19 -8.66
C ASN A 20 31.01 -7.72 -8.81
N LEU A 21 30.16 -8.23 -9.68
CA LEU A 21 30.06 -9.67 -9.98
C LEU A 21 30.92 -10.07 -11.19
N GLY A 22 31.70 -9.17 -11.78
CA GLY A 22 32.54 -9.46 -12.93
C GLY A 22 31.74 -9.82 -14.21
N MET A 23 30.51 -9.32 -14.32
CA MET A 23 29.57 -9.63 -15.39
C MET A 23 29.56 -8.52 -16.46
N VAL A 24 30.72 -8.06 -16.91
CA VAL A 24 30.86 -6.86 -17.78
C VAL A 24 30.17 -7.04 -19.14
N GLU A 25 30.14 -8.26 -19.66
CA GLU A 25 29.49 -8.60 -20.93
C GLU A 25 28.17 -9.36 -20.75
N ALA A 26 27.57 -9.28 -19.55
CA ALA A 26 26.34 -9.97 -19.29
C ALA A 26 25.16 -9.37 -20.07
N GLN A 27 24.28 -10.24 -20.55
CA GLN A 27 23.04 -9.83 -21.16
C GLN A 27 22.07 -9.32 -20.09
N VAL A 28 21.56 -8.09 -20.24
CA VAL A 28 20.65 -7.45 -19.32
C VAL A 28 19.23 -7.48 -19.87
N PHE A 29 18.32 -8.09 -19.12
CA PHE A 29 16.89 -8.08 -19.40
C PHE A 29 16.20 -7.12 -18.44
N LYS A 30 15.47 -6.14 -18.95
CA LYS A 30 14.80 -5.12 -18.16
C LYS A 30 13.37 -4.93 -18.65
N SER A 31 12.42 -5.02 -17.73
CA SER A 31 11.04 -4.62 -17.97
C SER A 31 10.80 -3.16 -17.56
N SER A 32 9.79 -2.54 -18.13
CA SER A 32 9.33 -1.22 -17.70
C SER A 32 8.74 -1.28 -16.29
N PHE A 33 8.97 -0.25 -15.48
CA PHE A 33 8.28 -0.04 -14.20
C PHE A 33 6.86 0.48 -14.38
N ASN A 34 6.52 0.92 -15.58
CA ASN A 34 5.17 1.38 -15.87
C ASN A 34 4.19 0.20 -15.87
N ARG A 35 3.19 0.30 -15.04
CA ARG A 35 2.11 -0.69 -14.89
C ARG A 35 0.84 -0.10 -15.48
N PRO A 36 0.48 -0.37 -16.75
CA PRO A 36 -0.67 0.25 -17.41
C PRO A 36 -2.01 -0.09 -16.77
N ASN A 37 -2.04 -1.15 -15.95
CA ASN A 37 -3.22 -1.54 -15.18
C ASN A 37 -3.36 -0.78 -13.84
N LEU A 38 -2.42 0.11 -13.50
CA LEU A 38 -2.47 0.94 -12.29
C LEU A 38 -2.76 2.39 -12.68
N TYR A 39 -3.73 2.97 -12.02
CA TYR A 39 -4.04 4.40 -12.13
C TYR A 39 -3.50 5.13 -10.90
N TYR A 40 -2.76 6.20 -11.14
CA TYR A 40 -2.20 7.08 -10.10
C TYR A 40 -2.84 8.44 -10.17
N GLU A 41 -3.31 8.94 -9.04
CA GLU A 41 -3.89 10.27 -8.92
C GLU A 41 -3.36 10.98 -7.68
N VAL A 42 -3.04 12.27 -7.83
CA VAL A 42 -2.66 13.15 -6.73
C VAL A 42 -3.72 14.23 -6.61
N ARG A 43 -4.31 14.35 -5.43
CA ARG A 43 -5.30 15.38 -5.12
C ARG A 43 -4.78 16.34 -4.07
N PRO A 44 -5.07 17.64 -4.18
CA PRO A 44 -4.76 18.61 -3.12
C PRO A 44 -5.41 18.19 -1.81
N LYS A 45 -4.67 18.30 -0.72
CA LYS A 45 -5.21 18.03 0.61
C LYS A 45 -6.09 19.20 1.04
N THR A 46 -7.36 18.92 1.33
CA THR A 46 -8.34 19.91 1.82
C THR A 46 -8.60 19.73 3.32
N ALA A 47 -9.35 20.64 3.92
CA ALA A 47 -9.83 20.50 5.30
C ALA A 47 -10.85 19.34 5.45
N ASN A 48 -11.43 18.86 4.34
CA ASN A 48 -12.47 17.84 4.31
C ASN A 48 -11.97 16.48 3.80
N VAL A 49 -10.69 16.14 4.05
CA VAL A 49 -10.08 14.89 3.56
C VAL A 49 -10.90 13.65 3.92
N ASP A 50 -11.42 13.56 5.14
CA ASP A 50 -12.19 12.39 5.58
C ASP A 50 -13.49 12.24 4.77
N LYS A 51 -14.16 13.35 4.44
CA LYS A 51 -15.34 13.34 3.55
C LYS A 51 -14.99 12.94 2.12
N ASP A 52 -13.83 13.39 1.62
CA ASP A 52 -13.36 13.05 0.28
C ASP A 52 -13.03 11.55 0.19
N ILE A 53 -12.43 10.98 1.23
CA ILE A 53 -12.16 9.53 1.32
C ILE A 53 -13.48 8.74 1.32
N ILE A 54 -14.44 9.12 2.15
CA ILE A 54 -15.75 8.48 2.22
C ILE A 54 -16.45 8.50 0.85
N LYS A 55 -16.45 9.66 0.19
CA LYS A 55 -17.02 9.82 -1.14
C LYS A 55 -16.33 8.95 -2.18
N PHE A 56 -15.01 8.89 -2.14
CA PHE A 56 -14.24 8.04 -3.03
C PHE A 56 -14.59 6.55 -2.86
N ILE A 57 -14.67 6.08 -1.62
CA ILE A 57 -15.01 4.67 -1.33
C ILE A 57 -16.44 4.37 -1.82
N LYS A 58 -17.41 5.23 -1.51
CA LYS A 58 -18.80 5.05 -1.94
C LYS A 58 -18.99 5.09 -3.45
N ASN A 59 -18.12 5.81 -4.16
CA ASN A 59 -18.13 5.85 -5.64
C ASN A 59 -17.44 4.62 -6.27
N ASN A 60 -16.80 3.78 -5.48
CA ASN A 60 -16.14 2.55 -5.90
C ASN A 60 -16.67 1.34 -5.11
N PRO A 61 -17.97 1.03 -5.20
CA PRO A 61 -18.56 -0.08 -4.49
C PRO A 61 -17.92 -1.41 -4.90
N GLU A 62 -17.97 -2.38 -3.99
CA GLU A 62 -17.45 -3.74 -4.22
C GLU A 62 -15.94 -3.81 -4.52
N LYS A 63 -15.19 -2.75 -4.14
CA LYS A 63 -13.73 -2.74 -4.25
C LYS A 63 -13.09 -2.69 -2.88
N SER A 64 -12.06 -3.50 -2.70
CA SER A 64 -11.24 -3.47 -1.51
C SER A 64 -10.25 -2.31 -1.56
N GLY A 65 -9.93 -1.72 -0.41
CA GLY A 65 -9.02 -0.60 -0.30
C GLY A 65 -8.11 -0.65 0.91
N ILE A 66 -6.92 -0.08 0.77
CA ILE A 66 -5.98 0.11 1.88
C ILE A 66 -5.71 1.60 2.01
N ILE A 67 -5.87 2.15 3.22
CA ILE A 67 -5.60 3.55 3.52
C ILE A 67 -4.39 3.64 4.44
N TYR A 68 -3.36 4.37 4.04
CA TYR A 68 -2.18 4.60 4.85
C TYR A 68 -2.27 5.93 5.59
N CYS A 69 -2.22 5.88 6.92
CA CYS A 69 -2.21 7.06 7.79
C CYS A 69 -0.83 7.31 8.41
N LEU A 70 -0.57 8.55 8.82
CA LEU A 70 0.71 8.96 9.39
C LEU A 70 0.80 8.76 10.91
N SER A 71 -0.28 8.38 11.58
CA SER A 71 -0.28 8.08 13.01
C SER A 71 -1.29 6.99 13.36
N ARG A 72 -1.00 6.24 14.42
CA ARG A 72 -1.90 5.20 14.94
C ARG A 72 -3.25 5.78 15.34
N LYS A 73 -3.25 6.94 16.00
CA LYS A 73 -4.47 7.65 16.39
C LYS A 73 -5.35 7.95 15.17
N LYS A 74 -4.74 8.43 14.06
CA LYS A 74 -5.50 8.71 12.83
C LYS A 74 -6.06 7.45 12.19
N VAL A 75 -5.36 6.31 12.30
CA VAL A 75 -5.88 5.01 11.82
C VAL A 75 -7.16 4.64 12.55
N GLU A 76 -7.17 4.74 13.89
CA GLU A 76 -8.35 4.41 14.71
C GLU A 76 -9.51 5.38 14.46
N GLU A 77 -9.23 6.69 14.47
CA GLU A 77 -10.24 7.72 14.21
C GLU A 77 -10.88 7.56 12.82
N LEU A 78 -10.07 7.29 11.79
CA LEU A 78 -10.58 7.12 10.43
C LEU A 78 -11.42 5.85 10.30
N ALA A 79 -10.99 4.74 10.88
CA ALA A 79 -11.78 3.51 10.88
C ALA A 79 -13.16 3.72 11.53
N GLU A 80 -13.22 4.43 12.66
CA GLU A 80 -14.49 4.78 13.33
C GLU A 80 -15.38 5.67 12.44
N ILE A 81 -14.80 6.69 11.78
CA ILE A 81 -15.53 7.58 10.87
C ILE A 81 -16.08 6.79 9.68
N LEU A 82 -15.30 5.90 9.09
CA LEU A 82 -15.73 5.06 7.98
C LEU A 82 -16.87 4.14 8.39
N GLN A 83 -16.77 3.47 9.54
CA GLN A 83 -17.81 2.62 10.09
C GLN A 83 -19.10 3.40 10.36
N ALA A 84 -19.00 4.60 10.93
CA ALA A 84 -20.16 5.48 11.17
C ALA A 84 -20.87 5.91 9.87
N ASN A 85 -20.17 5.87 8.74
CA ASN A 85 -20.72 6.16 7.41
C ASN A 85 -21.12 4.90 6.61
N GLY A 86 -21.24 3.75 7.28
CA GLY A 86 -21.69 2.50 6.68
C GLY A 86 -20.65 1.77 5.85
N ILE A 87 -19.36 2.12 5.98
CA ILE A 87 -18.25 1.45 5.31
C ILE A 87 -17.68 0.40 6.25
N ASN A 88 -17.54 -0.84 5.77
CA ASN A 88 -16.95 -1.93 6.55
C ASN A 88 -15.43 -1.81 6.56
N ALA A 89 -14.91 -1.00 7.49
CA ALA A 89 -13.50 -0.70 7.66
C ALA A 89 -12.97 -1.20 9.00
N ARG A 90 -11.67 -1.52 9.06
CA ARG A 90 -10.98 -1.93 10.28
C ARG A 90 -9.60 -1.28 10.36
N ALA A 91 -9.20 -0.96 11.59
CA ALA A 91 -7.86 -0.46 11.88
C ALA A 91 -6.82 -1.59 11.88
N TYR A 92 -5.60 -1.28 11.47
CA TYR A 92 -4.46 -2.19 11.51
C TYR A 92 -3.17 -1.44 11.85
N HIS A 93 -2.64 -1.64 13.05
CA HIS A 93 -1.34 -1.09 13.46
C HIS A 93 -0.70 -1.90 14.60
N ALA A 94 0.59 -1.70 14.81
CA ALA A 94 1.37 -2.48 15.78
C ALA A 94 1.00 -2.25 17.26
N GLY A 95 0.24 -1.20 17.58
CA GLY A 95 -0.25 -0.93 18.93
C GLY A 95 -1.48 -1.76 19.32
N MET A 96 -2.10 -2.42 18.36
CA MET A 96 -3.24 -3.34 18.61
C MET A 96 -2.73 -4.65 19.19
N ASP A 97 -3.58 -5.34 19.95
CA ASP A 97 -3.29 -6.72 20.35
C ASP A 97 -3.15 -7.64 19.14
N SER A 98 -2.31 -8.67 19.26
CA SER A 98 -1.97 -9.52 18.13
C SER A 98 -3.15 -10.31 17.57
N ALA A 99 -4.09 -10.72 18.43
CA ALA A 99 -5.25 -11.49 18.03
C ALA A 99 -6.19 -10.64 17.17
N THR A 100 -6.54 -9.43 17.62
CA THR A 100 -7.38 -8.48 16.85
C THR A 100 -6.71 -8.09 15.55
N ARG A 101 -5.40 -7.84 15.56
CA ARG A 101 -4.65 -7.48 14.36
C ARG A 101 -4.66 -8.61 13.32
N THR A 102 -4.41 -9.85 13.75
CA THR A 102 -4.47 -11.03 12.87
C THR A 102 -5.89 -11.21 12.33
N GLN A 103 -6.91 -11.11 13.18
CA GLN A 103 -8.31 -11.25 12.77
C GLN A 103 -8.70 -10.20 11.72
N ASN A 104 -8.33 -8.93 11.91
CA ASN A 104 -8.62 -7.87 10.95
C ASN A 104 -7.93 -8.10 9.60
N GLN A 105 -6.70 -8.60 9.61
CA GLN A 105 -5.96 -8.96 8.40
C GLN A 105 -6.64 -10.13 7.68
N ASP A 106 -6.99 -11.19 8.40
CA ASP A 106 -7.64 -12.37 7.83
C ASP A 106 -9.02 -12.02 7.26
N ASP A 107 -9.79 -11.21 7.96
CA ASP A 107 -11.10 -10.75 7.50
C ASP A 107 -10.99 -9.88 6.24
N PHE A 108 -9.93 -9.09 6.10
CA PHE A 108 -9.66 -8.35 4.88
C PHE A 108 -9.27 -9.28 3.72
N LEU A 109 -8.38 -10.25 3.95
CA LEU A 109 -7.97 -11.23 2.94
C LEU A 109 -9.11 -12.13 2.49
N MET A 110 -10.07 -12.40 3.38
CA MET A 110 -11.26 -13.21 3.09
C MET A 110 -12.45 -12.37 2.59
N GLU A 111 -12.20 -11.10 2.22
CA GLU A 111 -13.21 -10.16 1.70
C GLU A 111 -14.41 -9.93 2.62
N LYS A 112 -14.23 -10.14 3.93
CA LYS A 112 -15.25 -9.86 4.95
C LYS A 112 -15.29 -8.39 5.35
N ILE A 113 -14.21 -7.64 5.12
CA ILE A 113 -14.12 -6.20 5.27
C ILE A 113 -13.60 -5.57 3.98
N ASP A 114 -14.10 -4.38 3.67
CA ASP A 114 -13.83 -3.73 2.39
C ASP A 114 -12.58 -2.83 2.46
N VAL A 115 -12.33 -2.22 3.62
CA VAL A 115 -11.24 -1.26 3.80
C VAL A 115 -10.44 -1.57 5.06
N ILE A 116 -9.12 -1.54 4.93
CA ILE A 116 -8.21 -1.63 6.06
C ILE A 116 -7.36 -0.36 6.18
N ASP A 117 -7.39 0.27 7.34
CA ASP A 117 -6.63 1.47 7.64
C ASP A 117 -5.32 1.09 8.33
N CYS A 118 -4.20 1.43 7.71
CA CYS A 118 -2.88 1.05 8.17
C CYS A 118 -2.03 2.25 8.59
N PHE A 119 -1.17 2.03 9.58
CA PHE A 119 -0.10 2.96 9.91
C PHE A 119 1.14 2.67 9.07
N ARG A 120 1.64 3.70 8.38
CA ARG A 120 2.91 3.65 7.66
C ARG A 120 3.98 4.36 8.47
N TYR A 121 5.07 3.67 8.80
CA TYR A 121 6.28 4.34 9.23
C TYR A 121 6.79 5.22 8.07
N GLY A 122 6.94 6.52 8.34
CA GLY A 122 7.64 7.41 7.41
C GLY A 122 9.12 7.01 7.36
N TYR A 123 9.65 6.93 6.16
CA TYR A 123 11.10 6.97 5.92
C TYR A 123 11.55 8.42 5.96
#